data_76e578f9327a2aa53aab88142167729e
#
_entry.id   76e578f9327a2aa53aab88142167729e
#
_cell.length_a   1.000
_cell.length_b   1.000
_cell.length_c   1.000
_cell.angle_alpha   90.00
_cell.angle_beta   90.00
_cell.angle_gamma   90.00
#
_symmetry.space_group_name_H-M   'P 1'
#
loop_
_entity.id
_entity.type
_entity.pdbx_description
1 polymer ?
#
loop_
_entity_poly.entity_id
_entity_poly.type
_entity_poly.pdbx_seq_one_letter_code
_entity_poly.pdbx_strand_id
1 'polypeptide(L)' 'MNEFVIKNAHIVCPDESFMGHVYIANGIIKDLSKGNYTGNSAFDLNKDFLFPG' A
#
# COMPACT_ATOMS: atom_id res chain seq x y z
N MET A 1 -10.08 9.01 -13.46
CA MET A 1 -9.12 7.94 -13.21
C MET A 1 -8.99 7.70 -11.74
N ASN A 2 -9.14 6.46 -11.34
CA ASN A 2 -9.17 6.11 -9.92
C ASN A 2 -7.88 5.43 -9.52
N GLU A 3 -6.81 6.21 -9.52
CA GLU A 3 -5.51 5.70 -9.11
C GLU A 3 -5.06 6.43 -7.87
N PHE A 4 -4.58 5.67 -6.90
CA PHE A 4 -4.05 6.26 -5.70
C PHE A 4 -3.08 5.30 -5.02
N VAL A 5 -2.33 5.85 -4.07
CA VAL A 5 -1.34 5.08 -3.33
C VAL A 5 -1.72 5.11 -1.85
N ILE A 6 -1.62 3.96 -1.21
CA ILE A 6 -1.73 3.86 0.24
C ILE A 6 -0.31 3.68 0.77
N LYS A 7 0.14 4.59 1.61
CA LYS A 7 1.49 4.56 2.16
C LYS A 7 1.46 4.24 3.64
N ASN A 8 2.63 3.94 4.17
CA ASN A 8 2.82 3.70 5.59
C ASN A 8 1.89 2.60 6.09
N ALA A 9 1.81 1.52 5.30
CA ALA A 9 0.93 0.40 5.59
C ALA A 9 1.74 -0.81 6.03
N HIS A 10 1.21 -1.54 7.01
CA HIS A 10 1.77 -2.83 7.38
C HIS A 10 1.08 -3.88 6.53
N ILE A 11 1.73 -4.28 5.45
CA ILE A 11 1.17 -5.17 4.45
C ILE A 11 1.39 -6.61 4.90
N VAL A 12 0.30 -7.34 5.07
CA VAL A 12 0.37 -8.72 5.56
C VAL A 12 0.04 -9.68 4.43
N CYS A 13 1.04 -10.44 4.02
CA CYS A 13 0.88 -11.46 2.98
C CYS A 13 1.02 -12.84 3.60
N PRO A 14 0.60 -13.89 2.90
CA PRO A 14 0.71 -15.24 3.46
C PRO A 14 2.13 -15.65 3.80
N ASP A 15 3.10 -15.21 3.02
CA ASP A 15 4.49 -15.62 3.19
C ASP A 15 5.32 -14.66 4.02
N GLU A 16 4.91 -13.41 4.09
CA GLU A 16 5.69 -12.40 4.79
C GLU A 16 4.82 -11.19 5.10
N SER A 17 5.31 -10.35 5.97
CA SER A 17 4.70 -9.05 6.20
C SER A 17 5.78 -8.00 6.22
N PHE A 18 5.44 -6.79 5.79
CA PHE A 18 6.41 -5.72 5.69
C PHE A 18 5.71 -4.36 5.67
N MET A 19 6.47 -3.33 6.04
CA MET A 19 6.00 -1.96 5.92
C MET A 19 6.25 -1.49 4.50
N GLY A 20 5.25 -0.86 3.89
CA GLY A 20 5.40 -0.43 2.53
C GLY A 20 4.23 0.39 2.04
N HIS A 21 4.05 0.37 0.74
CA HIS A 21 2.96 1.10 0.11
C HIS A 21 2.35 0.29 -1.02
N VAL A 22 1.12 0.63 -1.36
CA VAL A 22 0.31 -0.12 -2.30
C VAL A 22 -0.21 0.82 -3.37
N TYR A 23 -0.07 0.42 -4.62
CA TYR A 23 -0.63 1.16 -5.76
C TYR A 23 -1.95 0.55 -6.15
N ILE A 24 -2.99 1.38 -6.20
CA ILE A 24 -4.34 0.92 -6.51
C ILE A 24 -4.86 1.70 -7.71
N ALA A 25 -5.46 0.98 -8.65
CA ALA A 25 -6.08 1.58 -9.82
C ALA A 25 -7.42 0.89 -10.04
N ASN A 26 -8.48 1.69 -10.17
CA ASN A 26 -9.83 1.19 -10.45
C ASN A 26 -10.29 0.14 -9.43
N GLY A 27 -9.91 0.35 -8.16
CA GLY A 27 -10.31 -0.56 -7.11
C GLY A 27 -9.50 -1.86 -7.06
N ILE A 28 -8.44 -1.95 -7.85
CA ILE A 28 -7.63 -3.16 -7.93
C ILE A 28 -6.20 -2.83 -7.51
N ILE A 29 -5.62 -3.70 -6.70
CA ILE A 29 -4.22 -3.56 -6.31
C ILE A 29 -3.34 -3.85 -7.51
N LYS A 30 -2.54 -2.88 -7.91
CA LYS A 30 -1.66 -3.00 -9.07
C LYS A 30 -0.26 -3.40 -8.70
N ASP A 31 0.22 -2.95 -7.54
CA ASP A 31 1.60 -3.21 -7.15
C ASP A 31 1.75 -3.02 -5.66
N LEU A 32 2.73 -3.72 -5.11
CA LEU A 32 3.13 -3.60 -3.71
C LEU A 32 4.62 -3.30 -3.67
N SER A 33 5.01 -2.38 -2.81
CA SER A 33 6.43 -2.03 -2.69
C SER A 33 6.81 -1.89 -1.23
N LYS A 34 8.00 -2.34 -0.91
CA LYS A 34 8.55 -2.19 0.43
C LYS A 34 9.15 -0.81 0.60
N GLY A 35 9.14 -0.33 1.85
CA GLY A 35 9.80 0.92 2.18
C GLY A 35 8.88 2.12 2.12
N ASN A 36 9.47 3.28 2.30
CA ASN A 36 8.73 4.52 2.39
C ASN A 36 8.34 5.04 1.00
N TYR A 37 7.14 5.57 0.92
CA TYR A 37 6.69 6.24 -0.29
C TYR A 37 7.02 7.72 -0.18
N THR A 38 7.71 8.25 -1.17
CA THR A 38 8.14 9.65 -1.13
C THR A 38 7.31 10.56 -2.05
N GLY A 39 6.34 9.99 -2.74
CA GLY A 39 5.49 10.79 -3.62
C GLY A 39 4.46 11.60 -2.86
N ASN A 40 3.74 12.44 -3.60
CA ASN A 40 2.64 13.21 -3.06
C ASN A 40 1.34 12.42 -3.20
N SER A 41 0.28 12.94 -2.64
CA SER A 41 -1.07 12.41 -2.88
C SER A 41 -1.23 10.95 -2.48
N ALA A 42 -0.60 10.55 -1.40
CA ALA A 42 -0.75 9.20 -0.88
C ALA A 42 -1.67 9.21 0.33
N PHE A 43 -2.43 8.13 0.47
CA PHE A 43 -3.30 7.93 1.61
C PHE A 43 -2.48 7.27 2.71
N ASP A 44 -2.35 7.92 3.84
CA ASP A 44 -1.52 7.42 4.95
C ASP A 44 -2.34 6.46 5.81
N LEU A 45 -1.91 5.22 5.88
CA LEU A 45 -2.59 4.22 6.69
C LEU A 45 -2.15 4.26 8.15
N ASN A 46 -1.16 5.09 8.45
CA ASN A 46 -0.70 5.31 9.81
C ASN A 46 -0.27 4.02 10.51
N LYS A 47 0.45 3.19 9.79
CA LYS A 47 1.00 1.90 10.25
C LYS A 47 -0.06 0.85 10.55
N ASP A 48 -1.28 1.07 10.11
CA ASP A 48 -2.32 0.07 10.28
C ASP A 48 -2.09 -1.09 9.32
N PHE A 49 -2.79 -2.17 9.55
CA PHE A 49 -2.60 -3.39 8.76
C PHE A 49 -3.40 -3.34 7.47
N LEU A 50 -2.80 -3.91 6.42
CA LEU A 50 -3.45 -4.05 5.12
C LEU A 50 -3.31 -5.50 4.69
N PHE A 51 -4.44 -6.11 4.34
CA PHE A 51 -4.48 -7.50 3.88
C PHE A 51 -4.88 -7.51 2.42
N PRO A 52 -3.91 -7.64 1.51
CA PRO A 52 -4.22 -7.52 0.08
C PRO A 52 -4.91 -8.73 -0.53
N GLY A 53 -5.09 -9.72 0.21
CA GLY A 53 -5.68 -10.88 -0.35
C GLY A 53 -7.12 -11.02 -0.28
#